data_c7f9df8220e87e23f0dc8c00217700d2
#
_entry.id   c7f9df8220e87e23f0dc8c00217700d2
#
_cell.length_a   1.000
_cell.length_b   1.000
_cell.length_c   1.000
_cell.angle_alpha   90.00
_cell.angle_beta   90.00
_cell.angle_gamma   90.00
#
_symmetry.space_group_name_H-M   'P 1'
#
loop_
_entity.id
_entity.type
_entity.pdbx_description
1 polymer ?
#
loop_
_entity_poly.entity_id
_entity_poly.type
_entity_poly.pdbx_seq_one_letter_code
_entity_poly.pdbx_strand_id
1 'polypeptide(L)'
;YNLTDLQQDMYRRYKIGPKETLNTLQSLYERHKVVTYPRTDSNYLTTDMVDTMKERIQATMATTYKDQARPLMSKTFSSKMSIFNNQKVSDHHAIIPTEVRPVMSDLSNRELKLYDMIVERFLEALMPPHEYD
;
A
#
# COMPACT_ATOMS: atom_id res chain seq x y z
N TYR A 1 -2.40 3.38 -4.25
CA TYR A 1 -2.91 2.86 -5.53
C TYR A 1 -4.42 2.71 -5.52
N ASN A 2 -5.05 3.03 -6.64
CA ASN A 2 -6.32 2.41 -6.97
C ASN A 2 -6.04 1.14 -7.78
N LEU A 3 -7.08 0.36 -8.05
CA LEU A 3 -6.88 -0.93 -8.73
C LEU A 3 -6.33 -0.75 -10.14
N THR A 4 -6.87 0.20 -10.90
CA THR A 4 -6.47 0.42 -12.30
C THR A 4 -5.00 0.80 -12.40
N ASP A 5 -4.54 1.74 -11.57
CA ASP A 5 -3.14 2.19 -11.57
C ASP A 5 -2.21 1.05 -11.20
N LEU A 6 -2.59 0.23 -10.23
CA LEU A 6 -1.79 -0.90 -9.80
C LEU A 6 -1.67 -1.94 -10.93
N GLN A 7 -2.78 -2.23 -11.62
CA GLN A 7 -2.77 -3.16 -12.74
C GLN A 7 -1.88 -2.65 -13.87
N GLN A 8 -1.91 -1.35 -14.16
CA GLN A 8 -1.05 -0.75 -15.18
C GLN A 8 0.42 -0.85 -14.83
N ASP A 9 0.77 -0.57 -13.58
CA ASP A 9 2.16 -0.63 -13.12
C ASP A 9 2.69 -2.06 -13.12
N MET A 10 1.90 -3.03 -12.74
CA MET A 10 2.29 -4.44 -12.79
C MET A 10 2.58 -4.88 -14.23
N TYR A 11 1.76 -4.46 -15.18
CA TYR A 11 2.01 -4.77 -16.59
C TYR A 11 3.29 -4.09 -17.08
N ARG A 12 3.47 -2.82 -16.71
CA ARG A 12 4.64 -2.05 -17.15
C ARG A 12 5.95 -2.64 -16.63
N ARG A 13 5.98 -3.04 -15.35
CA ARG A 13 7.21 -3.53 -14.71
C ARG A 13 7.49 -5.00 -14.99
N TYR A 14 6.45 -5.83 -14.98
CA TYR A 14 6.62 -7.28 -14.97
C TYR A 14 5.88 -7.99 -16.08
N LYS A 15 5.14 -7.28 -16.92
CA LYS A 15 4.31 -7.83 -18.00
C LYS A 15 3.25 -8.79 -17.48
N ILE A 16 2.77 -8.57 -16.26
CA ILE A 16 1.69 -9.35 -15.67
C ILE A 16 0.38 -8.67 -16.01
N GLY A 17 -0.55 -9.43 -16.61
CA GLY A 17 -1.83 -8.87 -17.08
C GLY A 17 -2.75 -8.44 -15.94
N PRO A 18 -3.78 -7.63 -16.25
CA PRO A 18 -4.68 -7.12 -15.21
C PRO A 18 -5.45 -8.20 -14.47
N LYS A 19 -5.82 -9.29 -15.15
CA LYS A 19 -6.56 -10.37 -14.50
C LYS A 19 -5.68 -11.11 -13.49
N GLU A 20 -4.45 -11.43 -13.86
CA GLU A 20 -3.51 -12.08 -12.96
C GLU A 20 -3.15 -11.17 -11.79
N THR A 21 -3.02 -9.87 -12.04
CA THR A 21 -2.75 -8.90 -10.98
C THR A 21 -3.91 -8.89 -9.98
N LEU A 22 -5.15 -8.86 -10.44
CA LEU A 22 -6.30 -8.88 -9.55
C LEU A 22 -6.37 -10.17 -8.75
N ASN A 23 -6.12 -11.32 -9.38
CA ASN A 23 -6.12 -12.61 -8.69
C ASN A 23 -5.07 -12.66 -7.59
N THR A 24 -3.87 -12.15 -7.88
CA THR A 24 -2.78 -12.08 -6.90
C THR A 24 -3.13 -11.15 -5.75
N LEU A 25 -3.72 -10.02 -6.07
CA LEU A 25 -4.14 -9.03 -5.09
C LEU A 25 -5.24 -9.57 -4.18
N GLN A 26 -6.19 -10.32 -4.74
CA GLN A 26 -7.23 -10.99 -3.95
C GLN A 26 -6.62 -11.99 -2.96
N SER A 27 -5.59 -12.72 -3.38
CA SER A 27 -4.89 -13.64 -2.49
C SER A 27 -4.22 -12.90 -1.34
N LEU A 28 -3.55 -11.78 -1.62
CA LEU A 28 -2.93 -10.95 -0.57
C LEU A 28 -3.98 -10.41 0.41
N TYR A 29 -5.16 -10.10 -0.09
CA TYR A 29 -6.24 -9.57 0.73
C TYR A 29 -6.94 -10.67 1.54
N GLU A 30 -7.33 -11.77 0.89
CA GLU A 30 -8.19 -12.79 1.51
C GLU A 30 -7.41 -13.82 2.30
N ARG A 31 -6.28 -14.30 1.76
CA ARG A 31 -5.49 -15.36 2.40
C ARG A 31 -4.48 -14.80 3.39
N HIS A 32 -3.73 -13.79 2.99
CA HIS A 32 -2.62 -13.26 3.80
C HIS A 32 -3.04 -12.06 4.63
N LYS A 33 -4.08 -11.35 4.22
CA LYS A 33 -4.66 -10.20 4.93
C LYS A 33 -3.65 -9.08 5.15
N VAL A 34 -2.70 -8.94 4.23
CA VAL A 34 -1.61 -7.97 4.35
C VAL A 34 -1.87 -6.69 3.56
N VAL A 35 -2.94 -6.64 2.76
CA VAL A 35 -3.36 -5.43 2.03
C VAL A 35 -4.84 -5.19 2.25
N THR A 36 -5.27 -3.95 1.98
CA THR A 36 -6.67 -3.56 2.11
C THR A 36 -7.47 -3.99 0.88
N TYR A 37 -8.78 -3.77 0.93
CA TYR A 37 -9.71 -4.22 -0.11
C TYR A 37 -9.28 -3.72 -1.49
N PRO A 38 -9.12 -4.62 -2.49
CA PRO A 38 -8.46 -4.26 -3.75
C PRO A 38 -9.35 -3.58 -4.79
N ARG A 39 -10.66 -3.77 -4.73
CA ARG A 39 -11.56 -3.20 -5.76
C ARG A 39 -11.94 -1.78 -5.38
N THR A 40 -11.01 -0.85 -5.63
CA THR A 40 -11.21 0.56 -5.30
C THR A 40 -10.73 1.44 -6.45
N ASP A 41 -11.43 2.54 -6.65
CA ASP A 41 -11.03 3.57 -7.62
C ASP A 41 -10.39 4.78 -6.95
N SER A 42 -10.20 4.75 -5.63
CA SER A 42 -9.63 5.86 -4.89
C SER A 42 -8.13 5.73 -4.72
N ASN A 43 -7.43 6.88 -4.78
CA ASN A 43 -6.01 7.00 -4.45
C ASN A 43 -5.80 7.62 -3.06
N TYR A 44 -6.86 7.79 -2.29
CA TYR A 44 -6.84 8.56 -1.05
C TYR A 44 -7.29 7.72 0.14
N LEU A 45 -6.97 8.22 1.33
CA LEU A 45 -7.35 7.61 2.60
C LEU A 45 -8.31 8.54 3.32
N THR A 46 -9.10 7.98 4.24
CA THR A 46 -9.96 8.79 5.11
C THR A 46 -9.15 9.32 6.29
N THR A 47 -9.61 10.44 6.85
CA THR A 47 -8.87 11.12 7.92
C THR A 47 -8.82 10.30 9.22
N ASP A 48 -9.79 9.42 9.44
CA ASP A 48 -9.79 8.55 10.62
C ASP A 48 -8.70 7.48 10.58
N MET A 49 -8.04 7.29 9.43
CA MET A 49 -6.95 6.31 9.28
C MET A 49 -5.59 6.83 9.76
N VAL A 50 -5.49 8.14 10.07
CA VAL A 50 -4.22 8.74 10.51
C VAL A 50 -3.60 7.96 11.67
N ASP A 51 -4.42 7.58 12.65
CA ASP A 51 -3.95 6.91 13.87
C ASP A 51 -3.46 5.48 13.62
N THR A 52 -3.78 4.90 12.45
CA THR A 52 -3.37 3.52 12.12
C THR A 52 -2.08 3.46 11.31
N MET A 53 -1.51 4.60 10.91
CA MET A 53 -0.40 4.63 9.97
C MET A 53 0.86 3.96 10.54
N LYS A 54 1.19 4.19 11.81
CA LYS A 54 2.41 3.62 12.40
C LYS A 54 2.39 2.11 12.44
N GLU A 55 1.25 1.50 12.76
CA GLU A 55 1.11 0.04 12.79
C GLU A 55 1.30 -0.55 11.39
N ARG A 56 0.77 0.12 10.36
CA ARG A 56 0.91 -0.31 8.98
C ARG A 56 2.35 -0.19 8.51
N ILE A 57 3.03 0.91 8.87
CA ILE A 57 4.43 1.12 8.54
C ILE A 57 5.28 0.03 9.21
N GLN A 58 5.00 -0.29 10.46
CA GLN A 58 5.72 -1.33 11.19
C GLN A 58 5.61 -2.68 10.48
N ALA A 59 4.43 -3.01 9.96
CA ALA A 59 4.23 -4.25 9.21
C ALA A 59 5.11 -4.29 7.95
N THR A 60 5.33 -3.15 7.29
CA THR A 60 6.15 -3.10 6.08
C THR A 60 7.63 -3.30 6.36
N MET A 61 8.07 -3.21 7.61
CA MET A 61 9.47 -3.41 7.97
C MET A 61 9.94 -4.86 7.78
N ALA A 62 9.01 -5.78 7.49
CA ALA A 62 9.37 -7.14 7.08
C ALA A 62 9.92 -7.19 5.65
N THR A 63 9.75 -6.13 4.87
CA THR A 63 10.17 -6.06 3.47
C THR A 63 11.56 -5.45 3.33
N THR A 64 12.06 -5.39 2.09
CA THR A 64 13.31 -4.69 1.76
C THR A 64 13.20 -3.18 1.96
N TYR A 65 12.00 -2.66 2.19
CA TYR A 65 11.76 -1.22 2.39
C TYR A 65 11.86 -0.79 3.85
N LYS A 66 12.37 -1.62 4.73
CA LYS A 66 12.45 -1.27 6.16
C LYS A 66 13.28 0.00 6.40
N ASP A 67 14.31 0.22 5.59
CA ASP A 67 15.16 1.42 5.74
C ASP A 67 14.40 2.69 5.39
N GLN A 68 13.51 2.63 4.39
CA GLN A 68 12.63 3.74 4.04
C GLN A 68 11.51 3.93 5.06
N ALA A 69 11.05 2.84 5.66
CA ALA A 69 9.96 2.88 6.64
C ALA A 69 10.43 3.39 8.01
N ARG A 70 11.67 3.09 8.40
CA ARG A 70 12.18 3.41 9.73
C ARG A 70 12.07 4.89 10.09
N PRO A 71 12.47 5.85 9.21
CA PRO A 71 12.31 7.26 9.55
C PRO A 71 10.86 7.67 9.74
N LEU A 72 9.92 7.02 9.06
CA LEU A 72 8.50 7.34 9.16
C LEU A 72 7.90 6.89 10.50
N MET A 73 8.51 5.94 11.18
CA MET A 73 8.03 5.47 12.49
C MET A 73 8.07 6.56 13.55
N SER A 74 8.99 7.52 13.42
CA SER A 74 9.12 8.63 14.38
C SER A 74 8.36 9.86 13.97
N LYS A 75 7.72 9.85 12.78
CA LYS A 75 6.94 10.99 12.28
C LYS A 75 5.57 11.05 12.93
N THR A 76 5.07 12.27 13.06
CA THR A 76 3.68 12.52 13.42
C THR A 76 2.89 12.77 12.14
N PHE A 77 1.85 12.00 11.91
CA PHE A 77 1.01 12.14 10.73
C PHE A 77 -0.18 13.03 11.05
N SER A 78 -0.61 13.82 10.07
CA SER A 78 -1.69 14.79 10.22
C SER A 78 -2.78 14.52 9.19
N SER A 79 -4.03 14.69 9.57
CA SER A 79 -5.16 14.61 8.64
C SER A 79 -5.12 15.68 7.56
N LYS A 80 -4.22 16.66 7.69
CA LYS A 80 -4.03 17.71 6.67
C LYS A 80 -3.13 17.27 5.52
N MET A 81 -2.47 16.12 5.62
CA MET A 81 -1.67 15.59 4.52
C MET A 81 -2.56 15.31 3.32
N SER A 82 -2.03 15.53 2.10
CA SER A 82 -2.82 15.45 0.88
C SER A 82 -3.42 14.06 0.62
N ILE A 83 -2.80 13.00 1.15
CA ILE A 83 -3.33 11.64 0.98
C ILE A 83 -4.62 11.41 1.76
N PHE A 84 -4.89 12.19 2.81
CA PHE A 84 -6.09 12.06 3.62
C PHE A 84 -7.15 13.03 3.10
N ASN A 85 -8.16 12.48 2.40
CA ASN A 85 -9.21 13.29 1.79
C ASN A 85 -10.51 12.50 1.75
N ASN A 86 -11.37 12.74 2.72
CA ASN A 86 -12.65 12.03 2.85
C ASN A 86 -13.55 12.21 1.63
N GLN A 87 -13.47 13.34 0.95
CA GLN A 87 -14.33 13.64 -0.20
C GLN A 87 -13.96 12.80 -1.41
N LYS A 88 -12.73 12.31 -1.49
CA LYS A 88 -12.23 11.51 -2.60
C LYS A 88 -12.24 10.02 -2.32
N VAL A 89 -12.84 9.61 -1.21
CA VAL A 89 -13.07 8.20 -0.87
C VAL A 89 -14.58 7.98 -0.85
N SER A 90 -15.06 7.10 -1.76
CA SER A 90 -16.48 6.74 -1.80
C SER A 90 -16.73 5.54 -0.89
N ASP A 91 -16.80 4.33 -1.47
CA ASP A 91 -17.04 3.10 -0.69
C ASP A 91 -15.78 2.54 -0.06
N HIS A 92 -14.64 2.68 -0.75
CA HIS A 92 -13.37 2.11 -0.32
C HIS A 92 -12.24 3.11 -0.52
N HIS A 93 -11.26 3.09 0.41
CA HIS A 93 -10.05 3.90 0.28
C HIS A 93 -9.02 3.21 -0.62
N ALA A 94 -7.88 3.88 -0.84
CA ALA A 94 -6.80 3.34 -1.66
C ALA A 94 -6.25 2.02 -1.10
N ILE A 95 -5.60 1.25 -1.97
CA ILE A 95 -4.95 -0.01 -1.60
C ILE A 95 -3.66 0.32 -0.85
N ILE A 96 -3.58 -0.10 0.41
CA ILE A 96 -2.41 0.12 1.26
C ILE A 96 -2.14 -1.14 2.09
N PRO A 97 -0.94 -1.27 2.70
CA PRO A 97 -0.68 -2.37 3.63
C PRO A 97 -1.56 -2.28 4.87
N THR A 98 -1.87 -3.44 5.42
CA THR A 98 -2.56 -3.52 6.71
C THR A 98 -1.53 -3.56 7.85
N GLU A 99 -2.02 -3.64 9.09
CA GLU A 99 -1.16 -3.83 10.26
C GLU A 99 -0.63 -5.27 10.38
N VAL A 100 -1.10 -6.18 9.53
CA VAL A 100 -0.67 -7.58 9.55
C VAL A 100 0.73 -7.69 8.94
N ARG A 101 1.68 -8.19 9.72
CA ARG A 101 3.04 -8.39 9.23
C ARG A 101 3.08 -9.60 8.30
N PRO A 102 3.57 -9.44 7.06
CA PRO A 102 3.60 -10.57 6.13
C PRO A 102 4.63 -11.62 6.54
N VAL A 103 4.29 -12.89 6.31
CA VAL A 103 5.24 -13.99 6.42
C VAL A 103 5.81 -14.20 5.03
N MET A 104 7.00 -13.67 4.79
CA MET A 104 7.56 -13.56 3.43
C MET A 104 7.72 -14.94 2.76
N SER A 105 7.99 -15.98 3.54
CA SER A 105 8.15 -17.33 3.00
C SER A 105 6.82 -17.94 2.51
N ASP A 106 5.69 -17.39 2.93
CA ASP A 106 4.38 -17.87 2.51
C ASP A 106 3.88 -17.19 1.23
N LEU A 107 4.57 -16.15 0.77
CA LEU A 107 4.17 -15.39 -0.41
C LEU A 107 4.89 -15.93 -1.65
N SER A 108 4.14 -16.09 -2.76
CA SER A 108 4.73 -16.43 -4.04
C SER A 108 5.57 -15.25 -4.57
N ASN A 109 6.41 -15.51 -5.59
CA ASN A 109 7.19 -14.44 -6.21
C ASN A 109 6.31 -13.30 -6.73
N ARG A 110 5.18 -13.66 -7.33
CA ARG A 110 4.22 -12.66 -7.84
C ARG A 110 3.61 -11.87 -6.70
N GLU A 111 3.24 -12.54 -5.61
CA GLU A 111 2.68 -11.87 -4.43
C GLU A 111 3.69 -10.93 -3.79
N LEU A 112 4.96 -11.33 -3.70
CA LEU A 112 6.02 -10.48 -3.17
C LEU A 112 6.21 -9.23 -4.01
N LYS A 113 6.24 -9.37 -5.33
CA LYS A 113 6.39 -8.23 -6.24
C LYS A 113 5.24 -7.24 -6.08
N LEU A 114 4.03 -7.74 -6.00
CA LEU A 114 2.85 -6.91 -5.87
C LEU A 114 2.81 -6.21 -4.52
N TYR A 115 3.10 -6.94 -3.45
CA TYR A 115 3.13 -6.37 -2.11
C TYR A 115 4.21 -5.28 -2.01
N ASP A 116 5.41 -5.53 -2.56
CA ASP A 116 6.49 -4.54 -2.55
C ASP A 116 6.10 -3.26 -3.30
N MET A 117 5.38 -3.37 -4.42
CA MET A 117 4.91 -2.19 -5.15
C MET A 117 3.93 -1.37 -4.32
N ILE A 118 3.04 -2.05 -3.61
CA ILE A 118 2.06 -1.38 -2.74
C ILE A 118 2.78 -0.67 -1.59
N VAL A 119 3.76 -1.33 -0.97
CA VAL A 119 4.56 -0.75 0.11
C VAL A 119 5.32 0.48 -0.37
N GLU A 120 5.98 0.38 -1.53
CA GLU A 120 6.73 1.50 -2.08
C GLU A 120 5.86 2.73 -2.27
N ARG A 121 4.69 2.56 -2.89
CA ARG A 121 3.75 3.66 -3.13
C ARG A 121 3.23 4.24 -1.82
N PHE A 122 2.92 3.36 -0.86
CA PHE A 122 2.41 3.77 0.45
C PHE A 122 3.43 4.64 1.19
N LEU A 123 4.69 4.21 1.22
CA LEU A 123 5.75 4.96 1.92
C LEU A 123 6.02 6.29 1.23
N GLU A 124 6.03 6.31 -0.11
CA GLU A 124 6.20 7.55 -0.87
C GLU A 124 5.11 8.57 -0.55
N ALA A 125 3.87 8.11 -0.42
CA ALA A 125 2.74 8.98 -0.14
C ALA A 125 2.83 9.62 1.24
N LEU A 126 3.54 9.00 2.18
CA LEU A 126 3.71 9.51 3.53
C LEU A 126 4.96 10.38 3.70
N MET A 127 5.84 10.42 2.70
CA MET A 127 7.05 11.24 2.75
C MET A 127 6.73 12.70 2.41
N PRO A 128 7.47 13.66 3.02
CA PRO A 128 7.32 15.07 2.63
C PRO A 128 7.72 15.28 1.16
N PRO A 129 7.01 16.15 0.42
CA PRO A 129 7.29 16.35 -1.00
C PRO A 129 8.74 16.72 -1.33
N HIS A 130 9.40 17.50 -0.46
CA HIS A 130 10.77 17.94 -0.72
C HIS A 130 11.81 16.83 -0.61
N GLU A 131 11.45 15.65 -0.15
CA GLU A 131 12.35 14.50 -0.07
C GLU A 131 12.46 13.75 -1.41
N TYR A 132 11.70 14.17 -2.41
CA TYR A 132 11.75 13.54 -3.73
C TYR A 132 12.81 14.12 -4.65
N ASP A 133 13.51 15.12 -4.23
CA ASP A 133 14.53 15.79 -5.04
C ASP A 133 15.80 14.96 -5.23
#